data_b60dd7257f0d259af1553149fbadde43
#
_entry.id   b60dd7257f0d259af1553149fbadde43
#
_cell.length_a   1.000
_cell.length_b   1.000
_cell.length_c   1.000
_cell.angle_alpha   90.00
_cell.angle_beta   90.00
_cell.angle_gamma   90.00
#
_symmetry.space_group_name_H-M   'P 1'
#
loop_
_entity.id
_entity.type
_entity.pdbx_description
1 polymer ?
#
loop_
_entity_poly.entity_id
_entity_poly.type
_entity_poly.pdbx_seq_one_letter_code
_entity_poly.pdbx_strand_id
1 'polypeptide(L)'
;LGDVYKRQAHYSKATVDIMYKFPHGLEELEGIANRTDFDLGSHSKNQSELNIQAAVMENNESNARLATQNLETKEWYVPYVIEPSAGVDRGVLAVLNEAYKVEDLEDGKTRTVLNLKPHLSPIKAAVIPLKKNHDGLVEIASNIKKNLQQLRLGRILLENSGNIGKSYRRHDEIGTPLCITVDFDSLEDNSVTVRDRDSMKQTRIEISKLSK
;
A
#
# COMPACT_ATOMS: atom_id res chain seq x y z
N LEU A 1 -16.56 4.15 4.03
CA LEU A 1 -16.26 5.44 3.39
C LEU A 1 -16.96 6.52 4.21
N GLY A 2 -16.17 7.45 4.73
CA GLY A 2 -16.67 8.49 5.64
C GLY A 2 -17.39 9.64 4.93
N ASP A 3 -17.91 10.55 5.73
CA ASP A 3 -18.62 11.74 5.26
C ASP A 3 -17.68 12.70 4.52
N VAL A 4 -18.24 13.43 3.56
CA VAL A 4 -17.56 14.46 2.78
C VAL A 4 -17.97 15.82 3.32
N TYR A 5 -17.01 16.58 3.88
CA TYR A 5 -17.24 17.95 4.34
C TYR A 5 -16.73 18.97 3.31
N LYS A 6 -17.51 20.01 3.09
CA LYS A 6 -17.09 21.15 2.24
C LYS A 6 -16.60 22.28 3.14
N ARG A 7 -15.34 22.68 2.97
CA ARG A 7 -14.77 23.90 3.56
C ARG A 7 -14.38 24.86 2.45
N GLN A 8 -14.31 26.14 2.76
CA GLN A 8 -13.81 27.15 1.83
C GLN A 8 -12.65 27.90 2.50
N ALA A 9 -11.46 27.76 1.94
CA ALA A 9 -10.29 28.52 2.32
C ALA A 9 -10.14 29.75 1.40
N HIS A 10 -9.45 30.79 1.86
CA HIS A 10 -9.27 32.04 1.10
C HIS A 10 -8.56 31.86 -0.25
N TYR A 11 -7.80 30.77 -0.41
CA TYR A 11 -7.05 30.43 -1.63
C TYR A 11 -7.74 29.36 -2.49
N SER A 12 -8.92 28.89 -2.11
CA SER A 12 -9.62 27.84 -2.85
C SER A 12 -11.07 28.21 -3.12
N LYS A 13 -11.57 27.80 -4.30
CA LYS A 13 -12.98 27.93 -4.68
C LYS A 13 -13.85 26.90 -3.96
N ALA A 14 -13.29 25.74 -3.67
CA ALA A 14 -13.95 24.65 -2.95
C ALA A 14 -12.90 23.70 -2.37
N THR A 15 -13.15 23.18 -1.18
CA THR A 15 -12.38 22.11 -0.55
C THR A 15 -13.33 21.01 -0.14
N VAL A 16 -12.90 19.76 -0.32
CA VAL A 16 -13.64 18.56 0.04
C VAL A 16 -12.72 17.69 0.90
N ASP A 17 -13.13 17.38 2.11
CA ASP A 17 -12.39 16.52 3.01
C ASP A 17 -12.99 15.09 2.97
N ILE A 18 -12.15 14.09 2.75
CA ILE A 18 -12.51 12.68 2.89
C ILE A 18 -12.26 12.30 4.34
N MET A 19 -13.34 12.00 5.06
CA MET A 19 -13.28 11.63 6.46
C MET A 19 -13.17 10.13 6.63
N TYR A 20 -12.39 9.67 7.62
CA TYR A 20 -12.25 8.28 7.99
C TYR A 20 -12.51 8.09 9.48
N LYS A 21 -13.21 7.01 9.85
CA LYS A 21 -13.47 6.65 11.23
C LYS A 21 -12.29 5.88 11.81
N PHE A 22 -11.35 6.61 12.38
CA PHE A 22 -10.22 6.06 13.12
C PHE A 22 -10.68 5.46 14.47
N PRO A 23 -9.84 4.66 15.16
CA PRO A 23 -10.16 4.15 16.50
C PRO A 23 -10.45 5.24 17.54
N HIS A 24 -9.87 6.43 17.36
CA HIS A 24 -10.01 7.59 18.25
C HIS A 24 -11.07 8.60 17.79
N GLY A 25 -11.75 8.37 16.65
CA GLY A 25 -12.83 9.23 16.16
C GLY A 25 -12.84 9.43 14.65
N LEU A 26 -13.80 10.24 14.20
CA LEU A 26 -13.93 10.63 12.80
C LEU A 26 -13.01 11.82 12.53
N GLU A 27 -12.01 11.62 11.67
CA GLU A 27 -11.05 12.66 11.30
C GLU A 27 -10.75 12.64 9.79
N GLU A 28 -10.16 13.73 9.31
CA GLU A 28 -9.74 13.88 7.92
C GLU A 28 -8.65 12.87 7.56
N LEU A 29 -8.87 12.13 6.48
CA LEU A 29 -7.87 11.24 5.84
C LEU A 29 -7.18 11.94 4.68
N GLU A 30 -7.93 12.67 3.86
CA GLU A 30 -7.47 13.36 2.68
C GLU A 30 -8.28 14.62 2.43
N GLY A 31 -7.62 15.74 2.12
CA GLY A 31 -8.23 16.97 1.65
C GLY A 31 -8.04 17.15 0.15
N ILE A 32 -9.06 17.62 -0.56
CA ILE A 32 -8.98 17.91 -1.99
C ILE A 32 -9.45 19.34 -2.21
N ALA A 33 -8.54 20.22 -2.62
CA ALA A 33 -8.81 21.64 -2.84
C ALA A 33 -8.77 22.01 -4.33
N ASN A 34 -9.78 22.78 -4.77
CA ASN A 34 -9.69 23.50 -6.03
C ASN A 34 -9.05 24.87 -5.75
N ARG A 35 -7.75 24.97 -5.97
CA ARG A 35 -6.94 26.17 -5.71
C ARG A 35 -7.04 27.21 -6.81
N THR A 36 -7.87 26.99 -7.80
CA THR A 36 -8.03 27.88 -8.97
C THR A 36 -6.69 28.13 -9.68
N ASP A 37 -6.48 29.30 -10.22
CA ASP A 37 -5.23 29.79 -10.80
C ASP A 37 -4.32 30.47 -9.75
N PHE A 38 -4.67 30.42 -8.45
CA PHE A 38 -4.01 31.19 -7.40
C PHE A 38 -2.49 30.92 -7.35
N ASP A 39 -2.09 29.64 -7.25
CA ASP A 39 -0.68 29.30 -7.09
C ASP A 39 0.13 29.58 -8.36
N LEU A 40 -0.33 29.06 -9.49
CA LEU A 40 0.38 29.23 -10.76
C LEU A 40 0.35 30.71 -11.21
N GLY A 41 -0.74 31.42 -10.97
CA GLY A 41 -0.83 32.84 -11.24
C GLY A 41 0.12 33.66 -10.37
N SER A 42 0.15 33.42 -9.06
CA SER A 42 1.05 34.13 -8.13
C SER A 42 2.54 33.91 -8.45
N HIS A 43 2.90 32.78 -9.03
CA HIS A 43 4.28 32.44 -9.40
C HIS A 43 4.61 32.67 -10.88
N SER A 44 3.66 33.14 -11.67
CA SER A 44 3.86 33.41 -13.10
C SER A 44 4.25 34.85 -13.32
N LYS A 45 5.23 35.11 -14.19
CA LYS A 45 5.56 36.41 -14.73
C LYS A 45 4.90 36.67 -16.08
N ASN A 46 4.92 37.95 -16.54
CA ASN A 46 4.51 38.34 -17.87
C ASN A 46 3.01 38.10 -18.16
N GLN A 47 2.15 38.14 -17.14
CA GLN A 47 0.69 38.03 -17.33
C GLN A 47 0.14 39.11 -18.26
N SER A 48 0.55 40.35 -18.07
CA SER A 48 0.12 41.47 -18.88
C SER A 48 0.64 41.40 -20.33
N GLU A 49 1.87 40.98 -20.54
CA GLU A 49 2.48 40.82 -21.87
C GLU A 49 1.80 39.75 -22.73
N LEU A 50 1.31 38.69 -22.07
CA LEU A 50 0.63 37.60 -22.73
C LEU A 50 -0.88 37.72 -22.75
N ASN A 51 -1.43 38.81 -22.21
CA ASN A 51 -2.86 39.02 -22.02
C ASN A 51 -3.54 37.85 -21.30
N ILE A 52 -2.85 37.32 -20.24
CA ILE A 52 -3.34 36.19 -19.47
C ILE A 52 -4.35 36.68 -18.44
N GLN A 53 -5.52 36.10 -18.42
CA GLN A 53 -6.50 36.32 -17.37
C GLN A 53 -6.18 35.41 -16.19
N ALA A 54 -5.67 35.97 -15.10
CA ALA A 54 -5.49 35.28 -13.82
C ALA A 54 -6.24 36.05 -12.72
N ALA A 55 -6.79 35.29 -11.75
CA ALA A 55 -7.52 35.91 -10.63
C ALA A 55 -6.60 36.57 -9.60
N VAL A 56 -5.29 36.41 -9.72
CA VAL A 56 -4.30 36.91 -8.77
C VAL A 56 -3.27 37.82 -9.42
N MET A 57 -2.66 38.66 -8.57
CA MET A 57 -1.62 39.60 -9.02
C MET A 57 -0.36 38.83 -9.43
N GLU A 58 0.28 39.33 -10.47
CA GLU A 58 1.59 38.87 -10.93
C GLU A 58 2.67 39.07 -9.87
N ASN A 59 3.52 38.08 -9.70
CA ASN A 59 4.73 38.19 -8.89
C ASN A 59 5.89 38.67 -9.76
N ASN A 60 6.27 39.93 -9.61
CA ASN A 60 7.33 40.57 -10.41
C ASN A 60 8.72 39.91 -10.18
N GLU A 61 8.92 39.23 -9.06
CA GLU A 61 10.18 38.50 -8.78
C GLU A 61 10.20 37.10 -9.38
N SER A 62 9.09 36.62 -9.91
CA SER A 62 9.01 35.29 -10.53
C SER A 62 9.79 35.26 -11.84
N ASN A 63 10.55 34.20 -12.01
CA ASN A 63 11.24 33.87 -13.27
C ASN A 63 10.47 32.85 -14.12
N ALA A 64 9.39 32.30 -13.58
CA ALA A 64 8.62 31.25 -14.22
C ALA A 64 7.51 31.78 -15.10
N ARG A 65 7.22 31.08 -16.19
CA ARG A 65 6.06 31.28 -17.05
C ARG A 65 5.18 30.03 -16.90
N LEU A 66 4.18 30.11 -16.05
CA LEU A 66 3.32 28.97 -15.68
C LEU A 66 1.97 28.99 -16.41
N ALA A 67 1.85 29.80 -17.45
CA ALA A 67 0.71 29.80 -18.35
C ALA A 67 0.87 28.74 -19.44
N THR A 68 -0.25 28.23 -19.96
CA THR A 68 -0.32 27.37 -21.12
C THR A 68 -1.23 27.94 -22.20
N GLN A 69 -1.04 27.54 -23.46
CA GLN A 69 -1.86 27.98 -24.55
C GLN A 69 -2.93 26.95 -24.90
N ASN A 70 -4.16 27.37 -25.01
CA ASN A 70 -5.22 26.56 -25.59
C ASN A 70 -4.88 26.37 -27.09
N LEU A 71 -4.74 25.12 -27.52
CA LEU A 71 -4.31 24.79 -28.89
C LEU A 71 -5.37 25.13 -29.96
N GLU A 72 -6.63 25.23 -29.58
CA GLU A 72 -7.74 25.57 -30.47
C GLU A 72 -7.93 27.06 -30.60
N THR A 73 -8.08 27.77 -29.46
CA THR A 73 -8.35 29.23 -29.44
C THR A 73 -7.09 30.08 -29.54
N LYS A 74 -5.90 29.49 -29.32
CA LYS A 74 -4.59 30.15 -29.23
C LYS A 74 -4.47 31.18 -28.10
N GLU A 75 -5.41 31.19 -27.18
CA GLU A 75 -5.39 32.06 -25.98
C GLU A 75 -4.48 31.47 -24.91
N TRP A 76 -3.77 32.32 -24.21
CA TRP A 76 -2.98 31.96 -23.06
C TRP A 76 -3.82 32.04 -21.79
N TYR A 77 -3.68 31.04 -20.92
CA TYR A 77 -4.36 31.03 -19.61
C TYR A 77 -3.49 30.40 -18.55
N VAL A 78 -3.76 30.69 -17.28
CA VAL A 78 -3.17 30.01 -16.12
C VAL A 78 -4.09 28.86 -15.73
N PRO A 79 -3.60 27.60 -15.76
CA PRO A 79 -4.42 26.45 -15.39
C PRO A 79 -4.86 26.48 -13.93
N TYR A 80 -6.03 25.92 -13.66
CA TYR A 80 -6.46 25.62 -12.30
C TYR A 80 -5.68 24.44 -11.72
N VAL A 81 -5.37 24.54 -10.43
CA VAL A 81 -4.71 23.46 -9.68
C VAL A 81 -5.74 22.76 -8.81
N ILE A 82 -5.82 21.44 -8.95
CA ILE A 82 -6.53 20.58 -8.01
C ILE A 82 -5.47 19.90 -7.14
N GLU A 83 -5.52 20.17 -5.85
CA GLU A 83 -4.56 19.67 -4.86
C GLU A 83 -5.19 18.56 -4.02
N PRO A 84 -4.89 17.28 -4.27
CA PRO A 84 -5.10 16.23 -3.28
C PRO A 84 -3.97 16.23 -2.26
N SER A 85 -4.31 16.19 -0.98
CA SER A 85 -3.34 16.19 0.12
C SER A 85 -3.73 15.14 1.15
N ALA A 86 -2.86 14.14 1.35
CA ALA A 86 -3.07 13.07 2.31
C ALA A 86 -1.83 12.83 3.18
N GLY A 87 -2.03 12.61 4.47
CA GLY A 87 -0.97 12.25 5.38
C GLY A 87 -0.59 10.77 5.26
N VAL A 88 0.68 10.46 4.97
CA VAL A 88 1.16 9.08 4.84
C VAL A 88 0.89 8.27 6.10
N ASP A 89 1.19 8.81 7.28
CA ASP A 89 1.00 8.12 8.56
C ASP A 89 -0.49 7.85 8.84
N ARG A 90 -1.37 8.78 8.51
CA ARG A 90 -2.83 8.57 8.58
C ARG A 90 -3.29 7.49 7.61
N GLY A 91 -2.76 7.48 6.40
CA GLY A 91 -3.02 6.42 5.42
C GLY A 91 -2.59 5.05 5.92
N VAL A 92 -1.40 4.95 6.51
CA VAL A 92 -0.91 3.69 7.13
C VAL A 92 -1.83 3.26 8.27
N LEU A 93 -2.22 4.18 9.16
CA LEU A 93 -3.13 3.86 10.26
C LEU A 93 -4.49 3.37 9.76
N ALA A 94 -5.06 4.02 8.74
CA ALA A 94 -6.32 3.60 8.13
C ALA A 94 -6.21 2.19 7.54
N VAL A 95 -5.13 1.90 6.79
CA VAL A 95 -4.88 0.57 6.20
C VAL A 95 -4.74 -0.50 7.29
N LEU A 96 -4.03 -0.22 8.36
CA LEU A 96 -3.88 -1.15 9.49
C LEU A 96 -5.21 -1.39 10.20
N ASN A 97 -5.99 -0.33 10.43
CA ASN A 97 -7.31 -0.44 11.05
C ASN A 97 -8.29 -1.29 10.24
N GLU A 98 -8.31 -1.12 8.91
CA GLU A 98 -9.13 -1.95 8.02
C GLU A 98 -8.67 -3.41 7.95
N ALA A 99 -7.36 -3.62 8.03
CA ALA A 99 -6.77 -4.95 7.92
C ALA A 99 -6.84 -5.75 9.23
N TYR A 100 -6.91 -5.08 10.38
CA TYR A 100 -6.93 -5.75 11.68
C TYR A 100 -8.24 -6.49 11.91
N LYS A 101 -8.14 -7.80 12.17
CA LYS A 101 -9.29 -8.66 12.49
C LYS A 101 -8.96 -9.61 13.63
N VAL A 102 -9.97 -9.92 14.41
CA VAL A 102 -9.97 -11.05 15.35
C VAL A 102 -11.04 -12.01 14.87
N GLU A 103 -10.66 -13.21 14.54
CA GLU A 103 -11.52 -14.25 13.98
C GLU A 103 -11.67 -15.39 14.97
N ASP A 104 -12.90 -15.86 15.16
CA ASP A 104 -13.21 -17.04 15.96
C ASP A 104 -12.88 -18.31 15.15
N LEU A 105 -12.23 -19.27 15.80
CA LEU A 105 -11.91 -20.57 15.22
C LEU A 105 -12.89 -21.63 15.72
N GLU A 106 -13.03 -22.71 14.94
CA GLU A 106 -13.95 -23.82 15.26
C GLU A 106 -13.66 -24.50 16.63
N ASP A 107 -12.41 -24.41 17.10
CA ASP A 107 -11.97 -24.96 18.40
C ASP A 107 -12.24 -24.01 19.58
N GLY A 108 -12.99 -22.93 19.38
CA GLY A 108 -13.30 -21.93 20.38
C GLY A 108 -12.16 -20.97 20.74
N LYS A 109 -11.05 -21.03 20.01
CA LYS A 109 -9.95 -20.06 20.12
C LYS A 109 -10.14 -18.92 19.14
N THR A 110 -9.39 -17.85 19.35
CA THR A 110 -9.35 -16.71 18.44
C THR A 110 -8.04 -16.64 17.68
N ARG A 111 -8.09 -16.02 16.49
CA ARG A 111 -6.95 -15.70 15.66
C ARG A 111 -6.92 -14.21 15.38
N THR A 112 -5.82 -13.56 15.72
CA THR A 112 -5.55 -12.19 15.26
C THR A 112 -4.89 -12.23 13.89
N VAL A 113 -5.39 -11.45 12.95
CA VAL A 113 -4.85 -11.39 11.59
C VAL A 113 -4.83 -9.97 11.07
N LEU A 114 -3.75 -9.58 10.40
CA LEU A 114 -3.71 -8.40 9.54
C LEU A 114 -4.03 -8.82 8.11
N ASN A 115 -5.29 -8.66 7.72
CA ASN A 115 -5.79 -9.00 6.37
C ASN A 115 -5.40 -7.91 5.37
N LEU A 116 -4.10 -7.64 5.26
CA LEU A 116 -3.54 -6.71 4.27
C LEU A 116 -3.70 -7.28 2.86
N LYS A 117 -4.03 -6.42 1.90
CA LYS A 117 -3.93 -6.79 0.49
C LYS A 117 -2.50 -7.23 0.17
N PRO A 118 -2.27 -8.26 -0.66
CA PRO A 118 -0.92 -8.83 -0.88
C PRO A 118 0.14 -7.81 -1.30
N HIS A 119 -0.23 -6.78 -2.08
CA HIS A 119 0.70 -5.74 -2.50
C HIS A 119 1.10 -4.79 -1.36
N LEU A 120 0.27 -4.65 -0.30
CA LEU A 120 0.57 -3.84 0.89
C LEU A 120 1.30 -4.62 1.97
N SER A 121 1.30 -5.96 1.90
CA SER A 121 1.97 -6.80 2.91
C SER A 121 3.49 -6.56 2.89
N PRO A 122 4.13 -6.29 4.04
CA PRO A 122 5.57 -6.03 4.11
C PRO A 122 6.41 -7.27 3.79
N ILE A 123 5.87 -8.47 4.08
CA ILE A 123 6.47 -9.77 3.74
C ILE A 123 5.49 -10.48 2.80
N LYS A 124 5.95 -10.87 1.61
CA LYS A 124 5.10 -11.48 0.58
C LYS A 124 4.90 -12.97 0.79
N ALA A 125 5.92 -13.65 1.27
CA ALA A 125 5.84 -15.06 1.66
C ALA A 125 6.87 -15.40 2.74
N ALA A 126 6.54 -16.37 3.57
CA ALA A 126 7.44 -16.99 4.53
C ALA A 126 7.72 -18.43 4.14
N VAL A 127 8.98 -18.79 4.02
CA VAL A 127 9.41 -20.17 3.79
C VAL A 127 9.84 -20.75 5.13
N ILE A 128 9.24 -21.87 5.53
CA ILE A 128 9.32 -22.40 6.89
C ILE A 128 9.73 -23.88 6.82
N PRO A 129 10.98 -24.24 7.16
CA PRO A 129 11.35 -25.64 7.31
C PRO A 129 10.70 -26.21 8.57
N LEU A 130 10.09 -27.42 8.46
CA LEU A 130 9.39 -28.07 9.56
C LEU A 130 10.32 -28.32 10.77
N LYS A 131 11.59 -28.60 10.52
CA LYS A 131 12.62 -28.74 11.55
C LYS A 131 13.84 -27.85 11.24
N LYS A 132 14.15 -26.95 12.16
CA LYS A 132 15.24 -26.00 12.05
C LYS A 132 16.66 -26.60 12.02
N ASN A 133 16.81 -27.81 12.55
CA ASN A 133 18.09 -28.51 12.69
C ASN A 133 18.22 -29.69 11.70
N HIS A 134 17.44 -29.69 10.62
CA HIS A 134 17.54 -30.70 9.58
C HIS A 134 18.07 -30.03 8.30
N ASP A 135 19.33 -30.32 7.99
CA ASP A 135 20.07 -29.61 6.91
C ASP A 135 19.34 -29.66 5.57
N GLY A 136 18.82 -30.82 5.15
CA GLY A 136 18.10 -30.96 3.88
C GLY A 136 16.84 -30.11 3.79
N LEU A 137 16.04 -29.99 4.87
CA LEU A 137 14.86 -29.14 4.88
C LEU A 137 15.23 -27.65 4.83
N VAL A 138 16.28 -27.27 5.56
CA VAL A 138 16.77 -25.88 5.59
C VAL A 138 17.37 -25.50 4.24
N GLU A 139 18.08 -26.40 3.58
CA GLU A 139 18.64 -26.17 2.25
C GLU A 139 17.55 -25.96 1.20
N ILE A 140 16.55 -26.83 1.15
CA ILE A 140 15.38 -26.67 0.24
C ILE A 140 14.69 -25.35 0.51
N ALA A 141 14.41 -25.02 1.78
CA ALA A 141 13.74 -23.76 2.15
C ALA A 141 14.57 -22.53 1.73
N SER A 142 15.89 -22.60 1.88
CA SER A 142 16.80 -21.51 1.46
C SER A 142 16.81 -21.33 -0.06
N ASN A 143 16.78 -22.44 -0.81
CA ASN A 143 16.74 -22.40 -2.27
C ASN A 143 15.39 -21.85 -2.78
N ILE A 144 14.27 -22.26 -2.19
CA ILE A 144 12.95 -21.69 -2.50
C ILE A 144 12.94 -20.17 -2.24
N LYS A 145 13.42 -19.74 -1.06
CA LYS A 145 13.54 -18.31 -0.76
C LYS A 145 14.33 -17.57 -1.83
N LYS A 146 15.52 -18.06 -2.21
CA LYS A 146 16.36 -17.43 -3.23
C LYS A 146 15.64 -17.31 -4.58
N ASN A 147 14.95 -18.37 -5.01
CA ASN A 147 14.22 -18.39 -6.27
C ASN A 147 13.06 -17.40 -6.26
N LEU A 148 12.27 -17.36 -5.18
CA LEU A 148 11.17 -16.39 -5.04
C LEU A 148 11.67 -14.93 -4.96
N GLN A 149 12.84 -14.68 -4.36
CA GLN A 149 13.43 -13.33 -4.33
C GLN A 149 13.80 -12.82 -5.73
N GLN A 150 14.16 -13.72 -6.67
CA GLN A 150 14.46 -13.35 -8.05
C GLN A 150 13.24 -12.80 -8.79
N LEU A 151 12.03 -13.15 -8.36
CA LEU A 151 10.78 -12.62 -8.92
C LEU A 151 10.52 -11.15 -8.58
N ARG A 152 11.31 -10.56 -7.67
CA ARG A 152 11.21 -9.16 -7.24
C ARG A 152 9.81 -8.74 -6.74
N LEU A 153 9.02 -9.66 -6.23
CA LEU A 153 7.68 -9.42 -5.69
C LEU A 153 7.69 -8.67 -4.35
N GLY A 154 8.86 -8.55 -3.74
CA GLY A 154 9.08 -7.96 -2.43
C GLY A 154 9.81 -8.91 -1.48
N ARG A 155 9.70 -8.64 -0.17
CA ARG A 155 10.44 -9.39 0.85
C ARG A 155 9.92 -10.81 1.02
N ILE A 156 10.79 -11.80 0.87
CA ILE A 156 10.56 -13.21 1.22
C ILE A 156 11.39 -13.54 2.46
N LEU A 157 10.74 -14.11 3.48
CA LEU A 157 11.38 -14.45 4.75
C LEU A 157 11.65 -15.95 4.82
N LEU A 158 12.83 -16.35 5.34
CA LEU A 158 13.08 -17.69 5.84
C LEU A 158 12.80 -17.68 7.35
N GLU A 159 11.73 -18.36 7.78
CA GLU A 159 11.34 -18.45 9.18
C GLU A 159 11.79 -19.79 9.77
N ASN A 160 12.90 -19.78 10.48
CA ASN A 160 13.50 -20.99 11.04
C ASN A 160 13.37 -21.05 12.58
N SER A 161 12.16 -20.80 13.10
CA SER A 161 11.89 -20.83 14.56
C SER A 161 11.63 -22.21 15.12
N GLY A 162 11.34 -23.21 14.27
CA GLY A 162 11.15 -24.60 14.64
C GLY A 162 9.80 -24.97 15.25
N ASN A 163 8.81 -24.06 15.19
CA ASN A 163 7.42 -24.35 15.57
C ASN A 163 6.45 -23.79 14.53
N ILE A 164 5.92 -24.69 13.71
CA ILE A 164 5.09 -24.34 12.55
C ILE A 164 3.81 -23.59 12.96
N GLY A 165 3.12 -24.01 14.00
CA GLY A 165 1.89 -23.37 14.46
C GLY A 165 2.13 -21.94 14.98
N LYS A 166 3.23 -21.72 15.71
CA LYS A 166 3.63 -20.38 16.15
C LYS A 166 4.05 -19.50 14.97
N SER A 167 4.74 -20.08 14.00
CA SER A 167 5.15 -19.36 12.79
C SER A 167 3.94 -18.90 11.98
N TYR A 168 2.96 -19.78 11.76
CA TYR A 168 1.73 -19.38 11.07
C TYR A 168 1.00 -18.23 11.78
N ARG A 169 0.81 -18.31 13.11
CA ARG A 169 0.18 -17.24 13.88
C ARG A 169 0.93 -15.92 13.76
N ARG A 170 2.26 -15.94 13.90
CA ARG A 170 3.10 -14.74 13.70
C ARG A 170 2.90 -14.14 12.32
N HIS A 171 2.85 -14.97 11.28
CA HIS A 171 2.68 -14.51 9.91
C HIS A 171 1.24 -14.02 9.64
N ASP A 172 0.24 -14.59 10.28
CA ASP A 172 -1.13 -14.05 10.27
C ASP A 172 -1.17 -12.64 10.92
N GLU A 173 -0.54 -12.47 12.10
CA GLU A 173 -0.48 -11.21 12.85
C GLU A 173 0.25 -10.08 12.12
N ILE A 174 1.28 -10.38 11.32
CA ILE A 174 2.03 -9.37 10.54
C ILE A 174 1.56 -9.24 9.10
N GLY A 175 0.52 -9.95 8.73
CA GLY A 175 -0.14 -9.82 7.44
C GLY A 175 0.57 -10.49 6.26
N THR A 176 1.41 -11.51 6.49
CA THR A 176 2.06 -12.28 5.40
C THR A 176 1.02 -13.13 4.68
N PRO A 177 0.77 -12.95 3.37
CA PRO A 177 -0.31 -13.63 2.67
C PRO A 177 -0.09 -15.13 2.48
N LEU A 178 1.16 -15.57 2.35
CA LEU A 178 1.49 -16.98 2.05
C LEU A 178 2.58 -17.52 2.98
N CYS A 179 2.36 -18.71 3.51
CA CYS A 179 3.37 -19.49 4.22
C CYS A 179 3.67 -20.79 3.44
N ILE A 180 4.93 -21.03 3.15
CA ILE A 180 5.41 -22.19 2.38
C ILE A 180 6.16 -23.09 3.34
N THR A 181 5.60 -24.26 3.65
CA THR A 181 6.20 -25.22 4.56
C THR A 181 6.94 -26.29 3.79
N VAL A 182 8.21 -26.48 4.17
CA VAL A 182 9.07 -27.58 3.70
C VAL A 182 9.07 -28.65 4.77
N ASP A 183 8.51 -29.81 4.47
CA ASP A 183 8.35 -30.97 5.35
C ASP A 183 9.22 -32.15 4.88
N PHE A 184 9.11 -33.30 5.56
CA PHE A 184 9.90 -34.49 5.19
C PHE A 184 9.51 -35.06 3.83
N ASP A 185 8.22 -35.02 3.48
CA ASP A 185 7.76 -35.49 2.17
C ASP A 185 8.36 -34.65 1.03
N SER A 186 8.71 -33.38 1.31
CA SER A 186 9.38 -32.50 0.36
C SER A 186 10.74 -33.01 -0.13
N LEU A 187 11.40 -33.84 0.68
CA LEU A 187 12.67 -34.49 0.31
C LEU A 187 12.49 -35.58 -0.75
N GLU A 188 11.28 -36.15 -0.84
CA GLU A 188 10.98 -37.30 -1.71
C GLU A 188 10.21 -36.84 -2.96
N ASP A 189 9.19 -35.98 -2.80
CA ASP A 189 8.25 -35.62 -3.85
C ASP A 189 8.53 -34.24 -4.50
N ASN A 190 9.58 -33.50 -4.05
CA ASN A 190 9.90 -32.15 -4.51
C ASN A 190 8.71 -31.17 -4.46
N SER A 191 7.81 -31.34 -3.51
CA SER A 191 6.65 -30.49 -3.31
C SER A 191 6.66 -29.86 -1.92
N VAL A 192 5.89 -28.81 -1.73
CA VAL A 192 5.76 -28.06 -0.47
C VAL A 192 4.31 -27.79 -0.17
N THR A 193 4.01 -27.53 1.10
CA THR A 193 2.67 -27.12 1.49
C THR A 193 2.59 -25.59 1.53
N VAL A 194 1.72 -25.00 0.69
CA VAL A 194 1.43 -23.56 0.67
C VAL A 194 0.15 -23.32 1.45
N ARG A 195 0.22 -22.48 2.49
CA ARG A 195 -0.91 -22.04 3.29
C ARG A 195 -1.26 -20.61 2.94
N ASP A 196 -2.50 -20.40 2.56
CA ASP A 196 -3.10 -19.08 2.38
C ASP A 196 -3.53 -18.51 3.74
N ARG A 197 -3.17 -17.25 4.03
CA ARG A 197 -3.49 -16.56 5.29
C ARG A 197 -5.00 -16.42 5.51
N ASP A 198 -5.72 -16.00 4.48
CA ASP A 198 -7.11 -15.58 4.64
C ASP A 198 -8.05 -16.76 4.80
N SER A 199 -7.92 -17.76 3.96
CA SER A 199 -8.72 -18.98 4.02
C SER A 199 -8.17 -20.07 4.95
N MET A 200 -6.93 -19.94 5.42
CA MET A 200 -6.15 -20.98 6.13
C MET A 200 -5.98 -22.28 5.33
N LYS A 201 -6.42 -22.30 4.09
CA LYS A 201 -6.35 -23.48 3.24
C LYS A 201 -4.89 -23.82 2.94
N GLN A 202 -4.58 -25.11 3.04
CA GLN A 202 -3.27 -25.66 2.73
C GLN A 202 -3.35 -26.48 1.44
N THR A 203 -2.42 -26.26 0.53
CA THR A 203 -2.37 -26.94 -0.77
C THR A 203 -0.96 -27.43 -1.03
N ARG A 204 -0.82 -28.70 -1.43
CA ARG A 204 0.47 -29.28 -1.85
C ARG A 204 0.79 -28.82 -3.27
N ILE A 205 1.98 -28.22 -3.48
CA ILE A 205 2.41 -27.65 -4.77
C ILE A 205 3.84 -28.10 -5.05
N GLU A 206 4.12 -28.52 -6.26
CA GLU A 206 5.49 -28.79 -6.71
C GLU A 206 6.35 -27.52 -6.66
N ILE A 207 7.58 -27.63 -6.17
CA ILE A 207 8.50 -26.47 -6.03
C ILE A 207 8.71 -25.75 -7.37
N SER A 208 8.72 -26.50 -8.48
CA SER A 208 8.85 -25.97 -9.84
C SER A 208 7.70 -25.06 -10.27
N LYS A 209 6.55 -25.11 -9.59
CA LYS A 209 5.35 -24.34 -9.87
C LYS A 209 5.19 -23.08 -9.01
N LEU A 210 6.03 -22.89 -7.99
CA LEU A 210 5.94 -21.75 -7.07
C LEU A 210 6.22 -20.39 -7.73
N SER A 211 6.85 -20.37 -8.88
CA SER A 211 7.22 -19.16 -9.63
C SER A 211 6.31 -18.87 -10.85
N LYS A 212 5.28 -19.67 -11.02
CA LYS A 212 4.29 -19.52 -12.11
C LYS A 212 2.97 -18.94 -11.57
#